data_d1562bf203d8509d14088c240b55e670
#
_entry.id   d1562bf203d8509d14088c240b55e670
#
_cell.length_a   1.000
_cell.length_b   1.000
_cell.length_c   1.000
_cell.angle_alpha   90.00
_cell.angle_beta   90.00
_cell.angle_gamma   90.00
#
_symmetry.space_group_name_H-M   'P 1'
#
loop_
_entity.id
_entity.type
_entity.pdbx_description
1 polymer ?
#
loop_
_entity_poly.entity_id
_entity_poly.type
_entity_poly.pdbx_seq_one_letter_code
_entity_poly.pdbx_strand_id
1 'polypeptide(L)'
;IDLYQSINPSELPESPEELELHMQLSYKQSIEIAEEEAISSVLAQNKFDLTRRRLNMDLTVIGVAASKTSFNTAEGITVDYVDPAYMVYSYTEDPNFEDIYYVGEVKSITIAELKKEFPDISKDELERIQKMPGNRQFLTGWAGYDENTVQVMYFDYKTFSNQVFKIKQTDQGLTKALEKDDTFNPPENDSFEKVSRSIEVLYSGAKVLGTDTMLRWELAENMSRPLADTTKVEMNYSICAPRMYKGRIESLVSKCIGFAD
;
A
#
# COMPACT_ATOMS: atom_id res chain seq x y z
N ILE A 1 -19.52 -21.36 -11.55
CA ILE A 1 -20.00 -21.12 -10.17
C ILE A 1 -21.38 -20.53 -10.33
N ASP A 2 -22.40 -21.27 -9.91
CA ASP A 2 -23.78 -20.81 -9.97
C ASP A 2 -24.03 -19.81 -8.84
N LEU A 3 -23.85 -18.53 -9.13
CA LEU A 3 -24.09 -17.41 -8.21
C LEU A 3 -25.57 -17.38 -7.69
N TYR A 4 -26.44 -18.10 -8.32
CA TYR A 4 -27.85 -18.17 -7.95
C TYR A 4 -28.22 -19.28 -6.94
N GLN A 5 -27.25 -20.14 -6.54
CA GLN A 5 -27.55 -21.21 -5.58
C GLN A 5 -27.64 -20.75 -4.11
N SER A 6 -27.31 -19.50 -3.82
CA SER A 6 -27.36 -18.96 -2.46
C SER A 6 -28.64 -18.19 -2.11
N ILE A 7 -29.56 -18.05 -3.06
CA ILE A 7 -30.84 -17.36 -2.80
C ILE A 7 -31.80 -18.37 -2.22
N ASN A 8 -32.23 -18.16 -0.98
CA ASN A 8 -33.29 -18.93 -0.37
C ASN A 8 -34.57 -18.76 -1.20
N PRO A 9 -35.26 -19.86 -1.62
CA PRO A 9 -36.47 -19.76 -2.42
C PRO A 9 -37.60 -18.92 -1.78
N SER A 10 -37.57 -18.78 -0.46
CA SER A 10 -38.54 -17.97 0.30
C SER A 10 -38.27 -16.44 0.24
N GLU A 11 -37.18 -16.02 -0.35
CA GLU A 11 -36.83 -14.60 -0.50
C GLU A 11 -37.12 -14.09 -1.94
N LEU A 12 -37.58 -14.97 -2.81
CA LEU A 12 -37.94 -14.56 -4.18
C LEU A 12 -39.32 -13.88 -4.18
N PRO A 13 -39.44 -12.72 -4.85
CA PRO A 13 -40.72 -12.01 -4.93
C PRO A 13 -41.77 -12.83 -5.68
N GLU A 14 -42.95 -13.00 -5.09
CA GLU A 14 -44.05 -13.76 -5.67
C GLU A 14 -45.04 -12.88 -6.46
N SER A 15 -45.00 -11.55 -6.20
CA SER A 15 -45.89 -10.59 -6.87
C SER A 15 -45.14 -9.54 -7.65
N PRO A 16 -45.74 -8.88 -8.68
CA PRO A 16 -45.14 -7.79 -9.41
C PRO A 16 -44.76 -6.60 -8.51
N GLU A 17 -45.54 -6.35 -7.47
CA GLU A 17 -45.29 -5.26 -6.51
C GLU A 17 -44.10 -5.55 -5.59
N GLU A 18 -44.00 -6.82 -5.17
CA GLU A 18 -42.81 -7.28 -4.41
C GLU A 18 -41.55 -7.31 -5.26
N LEU A 19 -41.67 -7.63 -6.56
CA LEU A 19 -40.58 -7.56 -7.50
C LEU A 19 -40.05 -6.14 -7.66
N GLU A 20 -40.97 -5.16 -7.79
CA GLU A 20 -40.57 -3.74 -7.87
C GLU A 20 -39.89 -3.30 -6.60
N LEU A 21 -40.38 -3.68 -5.44
CA LEU A 21 -39.76 -3.39 -4.15
C LEU A 21 -38.42 -4.09 -4.01
N HIS A 22 -38.30 -5.33 -4.43
CA HIS A 22 -37.03 -6.07 -4.43
C HIS A 22 -35.98 -5.39 -5.33
N MET A 23 -36.39 -4.94 -6.52
CA MET A 23 -35.50 -4.23 -7.45
C MET A 23 -35.02 -2.89 -6.92
N GLN A 24 -35.81 -2.22 -6.07
CA GLN A 24 -35.42 -0.95 -5.46
C GLN A 24 -34.56 -1.10 -4.22
N LEU A 25 -34.78 -2.14 -3.42
CA LEU A 25 -34.14 -2.26 -2.09
C LEU A 25 -33.06 -3.34 -2.01
N SER A 26 -33.24 -4.44 -2.74
CA SER A 26 -32.43 -5.66 -2.53
C SER A 26 -31.67 -6.09 -3.77
N TYR A 27 -32.00 -5.54 -4.93
CA TYR A 27 -31.36 -5.94 -6.18
C TYR A 27 -29.88 -5.49 -6.20
N LYS A 28 -28.98 -6.44 -6.41
CA LYS A 28 -27.57 -6.20 -6.67
C LYS A 28 -27.21 -6.69 -8.06
N GLN A 29 -26.38 -5.94 -8.75
CA GLN A 29 -25.86 -6.40 -10.03
C GLN A 29 -24.91 -7.59 -9.79
N SER A 30 -24.83 -8.51 -10.75
CA SER A 30 -23.93 -9.67 -10.64
C SER A 30 -22.45 -9.29 -10.44
N ILE A 31 -22.05 -8.13 -10.95
CA ILE A 31 -20.70 -7.59 -10.76
C ILE A 31 -20.47 -7.19 -9.31
N GLU A 32 -21.45 -6.55 -8.67
CA GLU A 32 -21.36 -6.15 -7.25
C GLU A 32 -21.23 -7.37 -6.33
N ILE A 33 -22.00 -8.43 -6.62
CA ILE A 33 -21.92 -9.68 -5.87
C ILE A 33 -20.54 -10.33 -6.06
N ALA A 34 -20.02 -10.32 -7.28
CA ALA A 34 -18.69 -10.88 -7.57
C ALA A 34 -17.57 -10.09 -6.87
N GLU A 35 -17.68 -8.77 -6.82
CA GLU A 35 -16.74 -7.90 -6.11
C GLU A 35 -16.79 -8.11 -4.59
N GLU A 36 -17.97 -8.19 -3.99
CA GLU A 36 -18.14 -8.49 -2.57
C GLU A 36 -17.53 -9.85 -2.20
N GLU A 37 -17.77 -10.88 -3.03
CA GLU A 37 -17.19 -12.21 -2.82
C GLU A 37 -15.68 -12.21 -2.96
N ALA A 38 -15.14 -11.51 -3.96
CA ALA A 38 -13.70 -11.38 -4.17
C ALA A 38 -13.04 -10.70 -2.97
N ILE A 39 -13.60 -9.58 -2.49
CA ILE A 39 -13.09 -8.86 -1.31
C ILE A 39 -13.15 -9.76 -0.08
N SER A 40 -14.27 -10.43 0.15
CA SER A 40 -14.45 -11.33 1.29
C SER A 40 -13.45 -12.48 1.26
N SER A 41 -13.18 -13.04 0.09
CA SER A 41 -12.19 -14.10 -0.12
C SER A 41 -10.77 -13.62 0.20
N VAL A 42 -10.37 -12.44 -0.31
CA VAL A 42 -9.07 -11.85 -0.03
C VAL A 42 -8.89 -11.58 1.47
N LEU A 43 -9.89 -11.00 2.14
CA LEU A 43 -9.84 -10.73 3.56
C LEU A 43 -9.76 -12.02 4.40
N ALA A 44 -10.49 -13.05 4.02
CA ALA A 44 -10.46 -14.36 4.68
C ALA A 44 -9.09 -15.04 4.51
N GLN A 45 -8.52 -15.02 3.30
CA GLN A 45 -7.19 -15.56 3.00
C GLN A 45 -6.11 -14.90 3.85
N ASN A 46 -6.19 -13.59 4.01
CA ASN A 46 -5.24 -12.79 4.82
C ASN A 46 -5.52 -12.84 6.33
N LYS A 47 -6.54 -13.57 6.78
CA LYS A 47 -6.96 -13.60 8.19
C LYS A 47 -7.15 -12.18 8.77
N PHE A 48 -7.76 -11.32 7.97
CA PHE A 48 -7.87 -9.88 8.28
C PHE A 48 -8.56 -9.61 9.63
N ASP A 49 -9.39 -10.49 10.12
CA ASP A 49 -10.00 -10.36 11.46
C ASP A 49 -8.95 -10.29 12.58
N LEU A 50 -7.84 -11.00 12.47
CA LEU A 50 -6.75 -10.92 13.45
C LEU A 50 -6.02 -9.59 13.33
N THR A 51 -5.73 -9.17 12.10
CA THR A 51 -5.12 -7.86 11.81
C THR A 51 -6.02 -6.74 12.31
N ARG A 52 -7.32 -6.78 12.04
CA ARG A 52 -8.31 -5.80 12.52
C ARG A 52 -8.35 -5.66 14.03
N ARG A 53 -8.24 -6.76 14.79
CA ARG A 53 -8.16 -6.72 16.25
C ARG A 53 -6.91 -5.98 16.74
N ARG A 54 -5.76 -6.21 16.09
CA ARG A 54 -4.52 -5.49 16.39
C ARG A 54 -4.64 -4.01 16.08
N LEU A 55 -5.12 -3.65 14.89
CA LEU A 55 -5.36 -2.27 14.48
C LEU A 55 -6.28 -1.53 15.46
N ASN A 56 -7.37 -2.16 15.92
CA ASN A 56 -8.25 -1.57 16.90
C ASN A 56 -7.57 -1.36 18.26
N MET A 57 -6.70 -2.28 18.69
CA MET A 57 -5.92 -2.13 19.90
C MET A 57 -4.96 -0.95 19.80
N ASP A 58 -4.25 -0.83 18.67
CA ASP A 58 -3.30 0.27 18.42
C ASP A 58 -4.00 1.62 18.37
N LEU A 59 -5.14 1.72 17.68
CA LEU A 59 -5.97 2.94 17.68
C LEU A 59 -6.40 3.35 19.09
N THR A 60 -6.69 2.39 19.96
CA THR A 60 -7.13 2.67 21.32
C THR A 60 -5.95 3.08 22.21
N VAL A 61 -4.83 2.37 22.15
CA VAL A 61 -3.69 2.51 23.05
C VAL A 61 -2.71 3.57 22.57
N ILE A 62 -2.35 3.53 21.28
CA ILE A 62 -1.34 4.41 20.68
C ILE A 62 -2.00 5.60 20.00
N GLY A 63 -3.18 5.40 19.39
CA GLY A 63 -3.93 6.42 18.66
C GLY A 63 -3.65 6.42 17.16
N VAL A 64 -2.83 5.52 16.65
CA VAL A 64 -2.52 5.34 15.22
C VAL A 64 -2.50 3.86 14.90
N ALA A 65 -3.01 3.51 13.73
CA ALA A 65 -2.94 2.15 13.20
C ALA A 65 -2.47 2.19 11.75
N ALA A 66 -1.76 1.15 11.33
CA ALA A 66 -1.22 1.05 9.99
C ALA A 66 -1.31 -0.38 9.45
N SER A 67 -1.64 -0.47 8.17
CA SER A 67 -1.60 -1.72 7.41
C SER A 67 -0.91 -1.47 6.06
N LYS A 68 -0.33 -2.52 5.50
CA LYS A 68 0.29 -2.49 4.18
C LYS A 68 -0.44 -3.45 3.26
N THR A 69 -0.81 -2.96 2.10
CA THR A 69 -1.36 -3.80 1.03
C THR A 69 -0.29 -4.00 -0.03
N SER A 70 -0.02 -5.25 -0.40
CA SER A 70 0.92 -5.58 -1.45
C SER A 70 0.34 -6.65 -2.37
N PHE A 71 0.89 -6.74 -3.57
CA PHE A 71 0.52 -7.76 -4.54
C PHE A 71 1.73 -8.60 -4.86
N ASN A 72 1.54 -9.92 -4.76
CA ASN A 72 2.55 -10.91 -5.14
C ASN A 72 1.90 -11.91 -6.10
N THR A 73 2.55 -12.22 -7.21
CA THR A 73 2.03 -13.17 -8.20
C THR A 73 1.82 -14.58 -7.65
N ALA A 74 2.53 -14.96 -6.59
CA ALA A 74 2.38 -16.28 -5.95
C ALA A 74 1.25 -16.33 -4.92
N GLU A 75 1.03 -15.25 -4.18
CA GLU A 75 0.10 -15.19 -3.04
C GLU A 75 -1.13 -14.32 -3.32
N GLY A 76 -1.10 -13.54 -4.41
CA GLY A 76 -2.14 -12.59 -4.75
C GLY A 76 -2.04 -11.31 -3.91
N ILE A 77 -3.17 -10.77 -3.49
CA ILE A 77 -3.24 -9.56 -2.66
C ILE A 77 -2.99 -9.94 -1.20
N THR A 78 -1.97 -9.34 -0.59
CA THR A 78 -1.66 -9.50 0.84
C THR A 78 -1.97 -8.22 1.59
N VAL A 79 -2.51 -8.38 2.81
CA VAL A 79 -2.81 -7.27 3.73
C VAL A 79 -2.11 -7.55 5.05
N ASP A 80 -0.98 -6.87 5.25
CA ASP A 80 -0.12 -7.07 6.40
C ASP A 80 -0.35 -5.99 7.47
N TYR A 81 -0.21 -6.40 8.72
CA TYR A 81 -0.15 -5.50 9.84
C TYR A 81 1.20 -4.78 9.89
N VAL A 82 1.17 -3.47 10.10
CA VAL A 82 2.37 -2.64 10.31
C VAL A 82 2.35 -2.12 11.74
N ASP A 83 3.44 -2.38 12.49
CA ASP A 83 3.58 -1.90 13.86
C ASP A 83 3.90 -0.39 13.87
N PRO A 84 3.02 0.46 14.41
CA PRO A 84 3.25 1.91 14.42
C PRO A 84 4.50 2.34 15.19
N ALA A 85 5.00 1.52 16.12
CA ALA A 85 6.21 1.81 16.88
C ALA A 85 7.48 1.80 16.01
N TYR A 86 7.45 1.09 14.90
CA TYR A 86 8.58 0.92 13.98
C TYR A 86 8.34 1.54 12.62
N MET A 87 7.36 2.42 12.52
CA MET A 87 6.99 3.12 11.31
C MET A 87 7.69 4.49 11.23
N VAL A 88 8.13 4.85 10.04
CA VAL A 88 8.71 6.15 9.71
C VAL A 88 7.90 6.77 8.58
N TYR A 89 7.51 8.02 8.70
CA TYR A 89 6.71 8.71 7.69
C TYR A 89 7.08 10.21 7.62
N SER A 90 6.73 10.85 6.51
CA SER A 90 6.88 12.29 6.38
C SER A 90 5.89 13.04 7.27
N TYR A 91 6.26 14.25 7.67
CA TYR A 91 5.38 15.10 8.46
C TYR A 91 4.03 15.30 7.75
N THR A 92 2.96 15.14 8.51
CA THR A 92 1.58 15.39 8.05
C THR A 92 0.74 15.94 9.20
N GLU A 93 -0.29 16.67 8.85
CA GLU A 93 -1.37 17.10 9.75
C GLU A 93 -2.69 16.40 9.40
N ASP A 94 -2.70 15.59 8.34
CA ASP A 94 -3.87 14.85 7.89
C ASP A 94 -4.05 13.55 8.70
N PRO A 95 -5.21 13.33 9.33
CA PRO A 95 -5.52 12.10 10.06
C PRO A 95 -5.45 10.82 9.22
N ASN A 96 -5.62 10.92 7.91
CA ASN A 96 -5.60 9.79 6.97
C ASN A 96 -4.26 9.62 6.26
N PHE A 97 -3.29 10.51 6.48
CA PHE A 97 -1.95 10.46 5.90
C PHE A 97 -1.93 10.45 4.37
N GLU A 98 -2.87 11.12 3.71
CA GLU A 98 -2.95 11.16 2.25
C GLU A 98 -1.86 12.03 1.62
N ASP A 99 -1.38 13.04 2.34
CA ASP A 99 -0.39 14.04 1.92
C ASP A 99 1.08 13.59 2.10
N ILE A 100 1.32 12.41 2.67
CA ILE A 100 2.68 11.90 2.89
C ILE A 100 3.37 11.56 1.57
N TYR A 101 4.68 11.82 1.51
CA TYR A 101 5.49 11.51 0.33
C TYR A 101 6.49 10.37 0.57
N TYR A 102 6.74 9.97 1.81
CA TYR A 102 7.42 8.72 2.13
C TYR A 102 6.81 8.06 3.36
N VAL A 103 6.86 6.76 3.37
CA VAL A 103 6.53 5.91 4.51
C VAL A 103 7.42 4.69 4.50
N GLY A 104 7.78 4.20 5.67
CA GLY A 104 8.59 3.00 5.81
C GLY A 104 8.33 2.32 7.13
N GLU A 105 8.68 1.04 7.18
CA GLU A 105 8.64 0.20 8.37
C GLU A 105 9.98 -0.48 8.60
N VAL A 106 10.35 -0.66 9.84
CA VAL A 106 11.54 -1.41 10.21
C VAL A 106 11.14 -2.79 10.70
N LYS A 107 11.58 -3.82 10.00
CA LYS A 107 11.35 -5.23 10.38
C LYS A 107 12.65 -5.90 10.81
N SER A 108 12.59 -6.69 11.86
CA SER A 108 13.66 -7.64 12.22
C SER A 108 13.38 -8.95 11.53
N ILE A 109 14.23 -9.32 10.59
CA ILE A 109 14.15 -10.58 9.85
C ILE A 109 15.38 -11.41 10.07
N THR A 110 15.27 -12.74 9.95
CA THR A 110 16.41 -13.62 10.04
C THR A 110 17.25 -13.53 8.77
N ILE A 111 18.56 -13.85 8.88
CA ILE A 111 19.44 -13.90 7.71
C ILE A 111 18.96 -14.89 6.66
N ALA A 112 18.30 -15.97 7.10
CA ALA A 112 17.71 -16.96 6.20
C ALA A 112 16.55 -16.38 5.39
N GLU A 113 15.67 -15.60 6.05
CA GLU A 113 14.58 -14.89 5.38
C GLU A 113 15.11 -13.80 4.46
N LEU A 114 16.11 -13.03 4.91
CA LEU A 114 16.77 -12.02 4.08
C LEU A 114 17.29 -12.64 2.77
N LYS A 115 17.96 -13.77 2.86
CA LYS A 115 18.49 -14.49 1.67
C LYS A 115 17.37 -15.06 0.78
N LYS A 116 16.25 -15.48 1.38
CA LYS A 116 15.09 -15.95 0.63
C LYS A 116 14.41 -14.84 -0.15
N GLU A 117 14.26 -13.67 0.49
CA GLU A 117 13.60 -12.51 -0.10
C GLU A 117 14.50 -11.80 -1.12
N PHE A 118 15.81 -11.76 -0.87
CA PHE A 118 16.80 -11.10 -1.74
C PHE A 118 17.90 -12.10 -2.16
N PRO A 119 17.64 -12.97 -3.13
CA PRO A 119 18.59 -14.01 -3.54
C PRO A 119 19.87 -13.45 -4.18
N ASP A 120 19.82 -12.21 -4.69
CA ASP A 120 20.93 -11.58 -5.39
C ASP A 120 22.01 -11.00 -4.47
N ILE A 121 21.82 -11.05 -3.13
CA ILE A 121 22.82 -10.60 -2.17
C ILE A 121 24.07 -11.47 -2.25
N SER A 122 25.24 -10.81 -2.38
CA SER A 122 26.51 -11.49 -2.37
C SER A 122 26.82 -12.13 -1.01
N LYS A 123 27.61 -13.21 -1.03
CA LYS A 123 28.02 -13.88 0.23
C LYS A 123 28.86 -12.96 1.12
N ASP A 124 29.70 -12.11 0.52
CA ASP A 124 30.55 -11.18 1.23
C ASP A 124 29.74 -10.09 1.95
N GLU A 125 28.66 -9.62 1.33
CA GLU A 125 27.71 -8.69 1.94
C GLU A 125 26.93 -9.34 3.09
N LEU A 126 26.47 -10.57 2.93
CA LEU A 126 25.81 -11.31 4.01
C LEU A 126 26.74 -11.48 5.22
N GLU A 127 28.02 -11.79 5.01
CA GLU A 127 28.98 -11.90 6.09
C GLU A 127 29.26 -10.56 6.77
N ARG A 128 29.29 -9.45 6.01
CA ARG A 128 29.40 -8.09 6.57
C ARG A 128 28.21 -7.74 7.44
N ILE A 129 27.00 -8.00 6.94
CA ILE A 129 25.75 -7.79 7.66
C ILE A 129 25.71 -8.59 8.95
N GLN A 130 26.14 -9.85 8.91
CA GLN A 130 26.18 -10.75 10.06
C GLN A 130 27.19 -10.31 11.13
N LYS A 131 28.31 -9.73 10.73
CA LYS A 131 29.39 -9.28 11.64
C LYS A 131 29.11 -7.92 12.29
N MET A 132 28.07 -7.17 11.85
CA MET A 132 27.80 -5.85 12.38
C MET A 132 27.16 -5.87 13.77
N PRO A 133 27.80 -5.29 14.78
CA PRO A 133 27.30 -5.31 16.17
C PRO A 133 26.11 -4.34 16.41
N GLY A 134 25.88 -3.37 15.52
CA GLY A 134 24.90 -2.29 15.73
C GLY A 134 23.45 -2.66 15.41
N ASN A 135 23.23 -3.76 14.70
CA ASN A 135 21.90 -4.16 14.22
C ASN A 135 21.05 -4.82 15.32
N ARG A 136 21.65 -5.15 16.45
CA ARG A 136 21.04 -5.92 17.53
C ARG A 136 20.30 -5.12 18.58
N GLN A 137 20.49 -3.80 18.63
CA GLN A 137 20.10 -3.00 19.80
C GLN A 137 18.87 -2.11 19.64
N PHE A 138 18.37 -1.87 18.43
CA PHE A 138 17.37 -0.81 18.22
C PHE A 138 15.93 -1.20 18.53
N LEU A 139 15.54 -2.48 18.40
CA LEU A 139 14.14 -2.89 18.46
C LEU A 139 13.72 -3.68 19.69
N THR A 140 14.65 -4.20 20.47
CA THR A 140 14.27 -5.02 21.62
C THR A 140 14.98 -4.55 22.86
N GLY A 141 14.22 -3.88 23.74
CA GLY A 141 14.59 -3.76 25.14
C GLY A 141 14.73 -5.12 25.85
N TRP A 142 14.54 -6.20 25.12
CA TRP A 142 14.72 -7.60 25.51
C TRP A 142 15.84 -8.17 24.67
N ALA A 143 17.05 -7.91 25.12
CA ALA A 143 18.25 -8.53 24.54
C ALA A 143 18.14 -10.06 24.68
N GLY A 144 18.17 -10.79 23.58
CA GLY A 144 18.68 -12.10 23.67
C GLY A 144 17.98 -13.28 23.03
N TYR A 145 17.09 -13.11 22.06
CA TYR A 145 16.43 -14.29 21.52
C TYR A 145 16.90 -14.75 20.13
N ASP A 146 17.56 -13.90 19.35
CA ASP A 146 18.11 -14.37 18.08
C ASP A 146 19.33 -13.55 17.65
N GLU A 147 20.51 -14.19 17.68
CA GLU A 147 21.77 -13.57 17.25
C GLU A 147 21.86 -13.38 15.74
N ASN A 148 20.91 -13.96 14.99
CA ASN A 148 20.90 -13.99 13.52
C ASN A 148 19.83 -13.11 12.89
N THR A 149 19.27 -12.13 13.64
CA THR A 149 18.30 -11.19 13.09
C THR A 149 18.99 -9.92 12.59
N VAL A 150 18.44 -9.37 11.50
CA VAL A 150 18.88 -8.14 10.85
C VAL A 150 17.69 -7.21 10.74
N GLN A 151 17.94 -5.92 10.95
CA GLN A 151 16.93 -4.90 10.76
C GLN A 151 16.95 -4.40 9.33
N VAL A 152 15.81 -4.53 8.67
CA VAL A 152 15.61 -4.05 7.32
C VAL A 152 14.51 -2.98 7.34
N MET A 153 14.80 -1.84 6.77
CA MET A 153 13.83 -0.78 6.53
C MET A 153 13.25 -0.97 5.14
N TYR A 154 11.96 -1.29 5.08
CA TYR A 154 11.16 -1.26 3.86
C TYR A 154 10.50 0.11 3.77
N PHE A 155 10.54 0.72 2.61
CA PHE A 155 9.96 2.06 2.45
C PHE A 155 9.44 2.29 1.04
N ASP A 156 8.40 3.11 0.97
CA ASP A 156 7.85 3.62 -0.26
C ASP A 156 8.03 5.15 -0.31
N TYR A 157 8.34 5.66 -1.51
CA TYR A 157 8.63 7.07 -1.73
C TYR A 157 7.93 7.56 -3.00
N LYS A 158 7.14 8.63 -2.88
CA LYS A 158 6.50 9.31 -4.01
C LYS A 158 7.46 10.29 -4.65
N THR A 159 7.52 10.28 -5.97
CA THR A 159 8.24 11.26 -6.77
C THR A 159 7.48 11.55 -8.05
N PHE A 160 8.00 12.44 -8.88
CA PHE A 160 7.39 12.81 -10.13
C PHE A 160 8.17 12.23 -11.30
N SER A 161 7.44 11.73 -12.28
CA SER A 161 7.98 11.33 -13.57
C SER A 161 7.26 12.08 -14.69
N ASN A 162 8.00 12.41 -15.75
CA ASN A 162 7.43 13.07 -16.91
C ASN A 162 6.98 12.02 -17.92
N GLN A 163 5.70 12.01 -18.24
CA GLN A 163 5.18 11.28 -19.40
C GLN A 163 5.17 12.19 -20.61
N VAL A 164 5.79 11.75 -21.67
CA VAL A 164 5.87 12.46 -22.95
C VAL A 164 5.02 11.74 -23.98
N PHE A 165 4.13 12.49 -24.63
CA PHE A 165 3.28 11.97 -25.68
C PHE A 165 3.60 12.68 -27.00
N LYS A 166 3.76 11.88 -28.04
CA LYS A 166 3.74 12.34 -29.42
C LYS A 166 2.28 12.35 -29.89
N ILE A 167 1.76 13.52 -30.19
CA ILE A 167 0.42 13.68 -30.76
C ILE A 167 0.58 13.90 -32.26
N LYS A 168 -0.13 13.13 -33.06
CA LYS A 168 -0.24 13.33 -34.51
C LYS A 168 -1.66 13.77 -34.86
N GLN A 169 -1.77 14.94 -35.46
CA GLN A 169 -3.00 15.40 -36.09
C GLN A 169 -3.11 14.81 -37.50
N THR A 170 -4.18 14.12 -37.78
CA THR A 170 -4.51 13.60 -39.12
C THR A 170 -5.47 14.53 -39.80
N ASP A 171 -5.44 14.58 -41.13
CA ASP A 171 -6.29 15.43 -42.01
C ASP A 171 -7.79 15.21 -41.78
N GLN A 172 -8.19 14.14 -41.07
CA GLN A 172 -9.55 13.82 -40.67
C GLN A 172 -9.87 14.28 -39.23
N GLY A 173 -8.99 15.04 -38.59
CA GLY A 173 -9.20 15.54 -37.22
C GLY A 173 -8.96 14.50 -36.12
N LEU A 174 -8.55 13.27 -36.44
CA LEU A 174 -8.24 12.24 -35.49
C LEU A 174 -6.83 12.44 -34.91
N THR A 175 -6.74 12.74 -33.62
CA THR A 175 -5.49 12.79 -32.87
C THR A 175 -5.10 11.39 -32.39
N LYS A 176 -3.89 10.94 -32.76
CA LYS A 176 -3.28 9.73 -32.19
C LYS A 176 -2.20 10.15 -31.22
N ALA A 177 -2.32 9.75 -29.95
CA ALA A 177 -1.30 9.94 -28.93
C ALA A 177 -0.47 8.64 -28.79
N LEU A 178 0.84 8.76 -28.82
CA LEU A 178 1.78 7.66 -28.58
C LEU A 178 2.75 8.09 -27.48
N GLU A 179 2.85 7.30 -26.42
CA GLU A 179 3.81 7.52 -25.35
C GLU A 179 5.24 7.33 -25.86
N LYS A 180 6.13 8.22 -25.45
CA LYS A 180 7.54 8.25 -25.82
C LYS A 180 8.40 8.50 -24.60
N ASP A 181 9.68 8.18 -24.74
CA ASP A 181 10.68 8.49 -23.73
C ASP A 181 10.85 10.00 -23.54
N ASP A 182 11.29 10.42 -22.38
CA ASP A 182 11.45 11.82 -21.99
C ASP A 182 12.42 12.59 -22.93
N THR A 183 13.38 11.89 -23.49
CA THR A 183 14.36 12.42 -24.47
C THR A 183 13.81 12.62 -25.88
N PHE A 184 12.55 12.23 -26.13
CA PHE A 184 11.97 12.33 -27.46
C PHE A 184 11.78 13.79 -27.89
N ASN A 185 12.36 14.13 -29.06
CA ASN A 185 12.09 15.38 -29.78
C ASN A 185 11.33 15.06 -31.05
N PRO A 186 10.15 15.68 -31.26
CA PRO A 186 9.42 15.49 -32.51
C PRO A 186 10.22 16.04 -33.71
N PRO A 187 10.09 15.45 -34.90
CA PRO A 187 10.62 16.07 -36.10
C PRO A 187 9.93 17.43 -36.33
N GLU A 188 10.65 18.39 -36.90
CA GLU A 188 10.16 19.75 -37.21
C GLU A 188 9.09 19.75 -38.34
N ASN A 189 7.98 19.06 -38.09
CA ASN A 189 6.83 19.05 -38.99
C ASN A 189 5.60 19.48 -38.24
N ASP A 190 4.79 20.36 -38.82
CA ASP A 190 3.55 20.88 -38.26
C ASP A 190 2.49 19.81 -37.86
N SER A 191 2.74 18.56 -38.28
CA SER A 191 1.82 17.43 -38.00
C SER A 191 2.05 16.74 -36.65
N PHE A 192 3.12 17.08 -35.90
CA PHE A 192 3.45 16.42 -34.65
C PHE A 192 3.66 17.42 -33.55
N GLU A 193 2.99 17.18 -32.42
CA GLU A 193 3.12 17.95 -31.22
C GLU A 193 3.68 17.07 -30.08
N LYS A 194 4.58 17.64 -29.27
CA LYS A 194 5.07 17.04 -28.03
C LYS A 194 4.25 17.61 -26.89
N VAL A 195 3.52 16.73 -26.20
CA VAL A 195 2.81 17.09 -24.95
C VAL A 195 3.44 16.30 -23.83
N SER A 196 3.84 16.99 -22.77
CA SER A 196 4.37 16.37 -21.56
C SER A 196 3.45 16.67 -20.37
N ARG A 197 3.27 15.67 -19.54
CA ARG A 197 2.61 15.84 -18.25
C ARG A 197 3.46 15.22 -17.15
N SER A 198 3.46 15.85 -15.97
CA SER A 198 4.07 15.29 -14.78
C SER A 198 3.07 14.39 -14.07
N ILE A 199 3.48 13.17 -13.74
CA ILE A 199 2.69 12.23 -12.97
C ILE A 199 3.45 11.81 -11.73
N GLU A 200 2.73 11.53 -10.65
CA GLU A 200 3.33 10.91 -9.48
C GLU A 200 3.62 9.43 -9.76
N VAL A 201 4.75 8.98 -9.25
CA VAL A 201 5.18 7.58 -9.28
C VAL A 201 5.67 7.17 -7.90
N LEU A 202 5.52 5.88 -7.58
CA LEU A 202 5.94 5.30 -6.32
C LEU A 202 7.18 4.44 -6.54
N TYR A 203 8.23 4.71 -5.76
CA TYR A 203 9.39 3.85 -5.66
C TYR A 203 9.31 3.04 -4.37
N SER A 204 9.57 1.75 -4.48
CA SER A 204 9.68 0.85 -3.33
C SER A 204 11.13 0.46 -3.12
N GLY A 205 11.57 0.53 -1.87
CA GLY A 205 12.94 0.24 -1.48
C GLY A 205 13.05 -0.62 -0.23
N ALA A 206 14.16 -1.31 -0.13
CA ALA A 206 14.55 -2.04 1.08
C ALA A 206 16.03 -1.78 1.37
N LYS A 207 16.35 -1.41 2.60
CA LYS A 207 17.71 -1.11 3.05
C LYS A 207 18.03 -1.79 4.38
N VAL A 208 19.19 -2.38 4.48
CA VAL A 208 19.69 -2.89 5.77
C VAL A 208 20.14 -1.72 6.63
N LEU A 209 19.58 -1.62 7.85
CA LEU A 209 19.96 -0.57 8.79
C LEU A 209 21.38 -0.81 9.31
N GLY A 210 22.12 0.28 9.48
CA GLY A 210 23.52 0.24 9.89
C GLY A 210 24.53 -0.08 8.79
N THR A 211 24.06 -0.32 7.57
CA THR A 211 24.90 -0.53 6.38
C THR A 211 24.53 0.46 5.29
N ASP A 212 25.40 0.60 4.29
CA ASP A 212 25.08 1.31 3.05
C ASP A 212 24.46 0.41 2.00
N THR A 213 24.17 -0.85 2.35
CA THR A 213 23.63 -1.85 1.43
C THR A 213 22.15 -1.56 1.16
N MET A 214 21.86 -1.16 -0.07
CA MET A 214 20.50 -1.09 -0.61
C MET A 214 20.15 -2.44 -1.22
N LEU A 215 19.12 -3.08 -0.69
CA LEU A 215 18.68 -4.41 -1.14
C LEU A 215 17.80 -4.31 -2.39
N ARG A 216 16.92 -3.31 -2.41
CA ARG A 216 15.97 -3.05 -3.48
C ARG A 216 15.72 -1.56 -3.61
N TRP A 217 15.65 -1.08 -4.83
CA TRP A 217 15.19 0.25 -5.18
C TRP A 217 14.62 0.21 -6.59
N GLU A 218 13.32 0.12 -6.69
CA GLU A 218 12.64 -0.06 -7.97
C GLU A 218 11.33 0.70 -8.03
N LEU A 219 10.87 0.96 -9.23
CA LEU A 219 9.53 1.52 -9.47
C LEU A 219 8.49 0.48 -9.06
N ALA A 220 7.53 0.86 -8.23
CA ALA A 220 6.47 -0.04 -7.83
C ALA A 220 5.63 -0.45 -9.04
N GLU A 221 5.50 -1.76 -9.28
CA GLU A 221 4.78 -2.28 -10.44
C GLU A 221 3.27 -2.05 -10.35
N ASN A 222 2.71 -2.20 -9.15
CA ASN A 222 1.26 -2.17 -8.90
C ASN A 222 0.87 -0.89 -8.14
N MET A 223 1.03 0.27 -8.80
CA MET A 223 0.63 1.55 -8.22
C MET A 223 -0.88 1.74 -8.27
N SER A 224 -1.52 1.93 -7.12
CA SER A 224 -2.92 2.37 -7.06
C SER A 224 -3.02 3.86 -7.36
N ARG A 225 -4.02 4.24 -8.13
CA ARG A 225 -4.31 5.64 -8.47
C ARG A 225 -5.75 5.96 -8.18
N PRO A 226 -6.04 7.12 -7.52
CA PRO A 226 -7.41 7.53 -7.27
C PRO A 226 -8.14 7.80 -8.59
N LEU A 227 -9.40 7.35 -8.67
CA LEU A 227 -10.24 7.54 -9.86
C LEU A 227 -10.49 9.03 -10.17
N ALA A 228 -10.46 9.88 -9.14
CA ALA A 228 -10.66 11.31 -9.30
C ALA A 228 -9.46 12.02 -9.96
N ASP A 229 -8.24 11.51 -9.77
CA ASP A 229 -7.03 12.10 -10.32
C ASP A 229 -5.98 11.03 -10.61
N THR A 230 -5.95 10.57 -11.84
CA THR A 230 -5.01 9.53 -12.29
C THR A 230 -3.55 9.99 -12.40
N THR A 231 -3.27 11.29 -12.16
CA THR A 231 -1.90 11.80 -12.10
C THR A 231 -1.25 11.60 -10.74
N LYS A 232 -2.06 11.32 -9.71
CA LYS A 232 -1.61 11.02 -8.36
C LYS A 232 -1.44 9.51 -8.15
N VAL A 233 -0.66 9.15 -7.14
CA VAL A 233 -0.48 7.77 -6.71
C VAL A 233 -0.80 7.64 -5.22
N GLU A 234 -1.44 6.56 -4.84
CA GLU A 234 -1.69 6.20 -3.45
C GLU A 234 -0.51 5.42 -2.88
N MET A 235 -0.27 5.55 -1.57
CA MET A 235 0.70 4.73 -0.89
C MET A 235 0.17 3.30 -0.71
N ASN A 236 1.08 2.32 -0.68
CA ASN A 236 0.73 0.94 -0.32
C ASN A 236 0.46 0.77 1.19
N TYR A 237 0.74 1.80 1.98
CA TYR A 237 0.46 1.86 3.40
C TYR A 237 -0.81 2.66 3.65
N SER A 238 -1.75 2.04 4.35
CA SER A 238 -2.96 2.69 4.84
C SER A 238 -2.77 3.00 6.33
N ILE A 239 -2.68 4.28 6.65
CA ILE A 239 -2.42 4.77 8.01
C ILE A 239 -3.59 5.63 8.44
N CYS A 240 -4.02 5.48 9.69
CA CYS A 240 -5.10 6.28 10.25
C CYS A 240 -4.77 6.68 11.68
N ALA A 241 -4.90 7.97 11.97
CA ALA A 241 -4.81 8.52 13.32
C ALA A 241 -6.01 9.47 13.57
N PRO A 242 -7.19 8.94 13.93
CA PRO A 242 -8.44 9.71 14.01
C PRO A 242 -8.39 10.93 14.94
N ARG A 243 -7.47 10.90 15.89
CA ARG A 243 -7.25 11.97 16.87
C ARG A 243 -5.91 12.65 16.65
N MET A 244 -5.68 13.12 15.45
CA MET A 244 -4.53 13.95 15.15
C MET A 244 -4.92 15.43 15.22
N TYR A 245 -4.10 16.22 15.90
CA TYR A 245 -4.20 17.67 15.91
C TYR A 245 -2.82 18.29 15.75
N LYS A 246 -2.62 19.05 14.70
CA LYS A 246 -1.33 19.70 14.35
C LYS A 246 -0.15 18.73 14.42
N GLY A 247 -0.30 17.56 13.79
CA GLY A 247 0.71 16.52 13.75
C GLY A 247 0.93 15.77 15.07
N ARG A 248 0.14 16.05 16.12
CA ARG A 248 0.17 15.30 17.38
C ARG A 248 -0.91 14.26 17.41
N ILE A 249 -0.52 13.03 17.63
CA ILE A 249 -1.42 11.90 17.78
C ILE A 249 -1.78 11.75 19.26
N GLU A 250 -3.08 11.67 19.57
CA GLU A 250 -3.59 11.44 20.91
C GLU A 250 -4.34 10.11 20.97
N SER A 251 -4.00 9.27 21.93
CA SER A 251 -4.73 8.02 22.18
C SER A 251 -5.93 8.22 23.10
N LEU A 252 -6.87 7.26 23.05
CA LEU A 252 -7.98 7.22 24.01
C LEU A 252 -7.46 7.00 25.44
N VAL A 253 -6.50 6.08 25.59
CA VAL A 253 -5.94 5.70 26.90
C VAL A 253 -5.20 6.88 27.53
N SER A 254 -4.43 7.65 26.76
CA SER A 254 -3.68 8.80 27.31
C SER A 254 -4.59 9.85 27.95
N LYS A 255 -5.82 10.01 27.46
CA LYS A 255 -6.82 10.91 28.06
C LYS A 255 -7.47 10.33 29.29
N CYS A 256 -7.62 9.00 29.35
CA CYS A 256 -8.25 8.35 30.51
C CYS A 256 -7.30 8.26 31.72
N ILE A 257 -5.98 8.18 31.48
CA ILE A 257 -4.98 8.10 32.58
C ILE A 257 -5.06 9.32 33.50
N GLY A 258 -5.29 10.52 32.93
CA GLY A 258 -5.44 11.74 33.77
C GLY A 258 -6.68 11.80 34.66
N PHE A 259 -7.61 10.85 34.51
CA PHE A 259 -8.79 10.71 35.37
C PHE A 259 -8.67 9.55 36.37
N ALA A 260 -7.62 8.73 36.27
CA ALA A 260 -7.43 7.54 37.09
C ALA A 260 -6.55 7.80 38.32
N ASP A 261 -5.92 8.96 38.43
CA ASP A 261 -5.18 9.49 39.57
C ASP A 261 -6.09 10.41 40.41
#